data_0661cbd35009ca2156d99c57812bd922
#
_entry.id   0661cbd35009ca2156d99c57812bd922
#
_cell.length_a   1.000
_cell.length_b   1.000
_cell.length_c   1.000
_cell.angle_alpha   90.00
_cell.angle_beta   90.00
_cell.angle_gamma   90.00
#
_symmetry.space_group_name_H-M   'P 1'
#
loop_
_entity.id
_entity.type
_entity.pdbx_description
1 polymer ?
#
loop_
_entity_poly.entity_id
_entity_poly.type
_entity_poly.pdbx_seq_one_letter_code
_entity_poly.pdbx_strand_id
1 'polypeptide(L)'
;MLAALLINILFIHSVHNAKILLASMPQGRSHTGSFMPLINKMKEQGHEISLYMEAYPDETNFGLKDRMLKIVNHTNPFATEEFESFQWKHDFVVTSQMFPFFYGSTSCDIVLREHRNFFNQMVNEHFDLILTDTLFAVCAYGFTALNKARANHVLMSSTHVESATGAMRAHGINFVLRPRQFMPVQDVEFKPELFHYRVTGTFEWIANFIISGFIVNERMKYSLAPVVPSFSFFEYQRTASSTFTDMPSDLIGPFPRTNDLFEYGAYCPTPKPLTGELLDFVSDPQSKGTILVAFGTVINWGRVPRKKFDAILDTLNSLTDYRIVWAYNGHPLNTKPHIFASSWIPQVDVLFDNRTVLFFSHGGLKSVKEATCSSTPAVFMPMFAEQVRNGWMAKDKGYAEVFSKHILTAENLRKTMKLVLENKSFSKNAARIANLFNDKVVHPLVQGAHYMNRLLRYGGRMPEYF
;
A
#
# COMPACT_ATOMS: atom_id res chain seq x y z
N MET A 1 -40.44 2.63 33.51
CA MET A 1 -40.01 2.41 32.14
C MET A 1 -39.30 3.60 31.49
N LEU A 2 -39.80 4.81 31.57
CA LEU A 2 -39.13 6.01 30.99
C LEU A 2 -37.74 6.29 31.61
N ALA A 3 -37.55 6.12 32.90
CA ALA A 3 -36.29 6.33 33.59
C ALA A 3 -35.23 5.31 33.18
N ALA A 4 -35.58 4.05 32.89
CA ALA A 4 -34.67 3.01 32.40
C ALA A 4 -34.28 3.27 30.94
N LEU A 5 -35.13 3.89 30.12
CA LEU A 5 -34.85 4.29 28.76
C LEU A 5 -33.85 5.49 28.72
N LEU A 6 -34.04 6.46 29.63
CA LEU A 6 -33.16 7.62 29.77
C LEU A 6 -31.77 7.24 30.30
N ILE A 7 -31.66 6.23 31.17
CA ILE A 7 -30.38 5.73 31.67
C ILE A 7 -29.64 4.98 30.56
N ASN A 8 -30.29 4.22 29.66
CA ASN A 8 -29.66 3.59 28.52
C ASN A 8 -29.21 4.59 27.43
N ILE A 9 -29.82 5.75 27.32
CA ILE A 9 -29.40 6.81 26.38
C ILE A 9 -28.19 7.58 26.93
N LEU A 10 -28.00 7.64 28.26
CA LEU A 10 -26.84 8.27 28.92
C LEU A 10 -25.57 7.35 28.94
N PHE A 11 -25.68 6.04 28.65
CA PHE A 11 -24.59 5.10 28.49
C PHE A 11 -24.14 4.90 27.05
N ILE A 12 -24.62 5.68 26.08
CA ILE A 12 -23.84 5.95 24.89
C ILE A 12 -22.64 6.77 25.38
N HIS A 13 -21.59 6.10 25.82
CA HIS A 13 -20.31 6.74 26.05
C HIS A 13 -19.97 7.49 24.76
N SER A 14 -20.26 8.79 24.74
CA SER A 14 -19.71 9.68 23.73
C SER A 14 -18.21 9.41 23.77
N VAL A 15 -17.68 8.86 22.70
CA VAL A 15 -16.24 8.79 22.52
C VAL A 15 -15.81 10.25 22.53
N HIS A 16 -15.24 10.70 23.66
CA HIS A 16 -14.71 12.06 23.74
C HIS A 16 -13.73 12.23 22.58
N ASN A 17 -13.69 13.43 22.01
CA ASN A 17 -12.76 13.79 20.93
C ASN A 17 -11.35 13.37 21.31
N ALA A 18 -10.91 12.20 20.87
CA ALA A 18 -9.59 11.68 21.18
C ALA A 18 -8.55 12.33 20.27
N LYS A 19 -7.35 12.53 20.81
CA LYS A 19 -6.17 12.97 20.07
C LYS A 19 -5.42 11.78 19.54
N ILE A 20 -5.42 11.62 18.23
CA ILE A 20 -4.82 10.49 17.52
C ILE A 20 -3.64 10.98 16.71
N LEU A 21 -2.50 10.30 16.82
CA LEU A 21 -1.35 10.52 15.95
C LEU A 21 -1.28 9.42 14.89
N LEU A 22 -1.28 9.79 13.61
CA LEU A 22 -0.87 8.94 12.51
C LEU A 22 0.61 9.22 12.22
N ALA A 23 1.47 8.24 12.49
CA ALA A 23 2.90 8.31 12.22
C ALA A 23 3.23 7.42 11.00
N SER A 24 3.40 8.07 9.85
CA SER A 24 3.75 7.42 8.60
C SER A 24 5.27 7.27 8.45
N MET A 25 5.70 6.38 7.59
CA MET A 25 7.11 6.25 7.23
C MET A 25 7.66 7.52 6.58
N PRO A 26 8.98 7.75 6.62
CA PRO A 26 9.59 8.87 5.89
C PRO A 26 9.13 8.91 4.43
N GLN A 27 8.62 10.06 3.99
CA GLN A 27 8.13 10.31 2.62
C GLN A 27 7.03 9.32 2.15
N GLY A 28 6.29 8.76 3.08
CA GLY A 28 5.29 7.73 2.87
C GLY A 28 3.98 8.22 2.27
N ARG A 29 3.99 9.06 1.22
CA ARG A 29 2.77 9.62 0.62
C ARG A 29 1.76 8.55 0.20
N SER A 30 2.21 7.48 -0.46
CA SER A 30 1.33 6.38 -0.89
C SER A 30 0.79 5.57 0.29
N HIS A 31 1.61 5.34 1.32
CA HIS A 31 1.21 4.66 2.55
C HIS A 31 0.20 5.48 3.34
N THR A 32 0.51 6.74 3.61
CA THR A 32 -0.43 7.68 4.26
C THR A 32 -1.77 7.69 3.52
N GLY A 33 -1.73 7.79 2.18
CA GLY A 33 -2.93 7.72 1.36
C GLY A 33 -3.70 6.39 1.47
N SER A 34 -3.07 5.27 1.86
CA SER A 34 -3.76 3.99 2.14
C SER A 34 -4.48 4.02 3.48
N PHE A 35 -3.95 4.76 4.45
CA PHE A 35 -4.57 4.90 5.77
C PHE A 35 -5.72 5.91 5.79
N MET A 36 -5.67 6.91 4.91
CA MET A 36 -6.60 8.04 4.90
C MET A 36 -8.09 7.68 4.88
N PRO A 37 -8.58 6.66 4.16
CA PRO A 37 -10.00 6.31 4.20
C PRO A 37 -10.48 5.93 5.61
N LEU A 38 -9.70 5.16 6.36
CA LEU A 38 -10.00 4.83 7.75
C LEU A 38 -9.83 6.05 8.67
N ILE A 39 -8.78 6.82 8.48
CA ILE A 39 -8.50 8.05 9.23
C ILE A 39 -9.60 9.09 9.04
N ASN A 40 -10.09 9.28 7.82
CA ASN A 40 -11.20 10.18 7.54
C ASN A 40 -12.49 9.73 8.27
N LYS A 41 -12.70 8.40 8.37
CA LYS A 41 -13.83 7.86 9.11
C LYS A 41 -13.75 8.17 10.61
N MET A 42 -12.54 8.14 11.19
CA MET A 42 -12.31 8.56 12.57
C MET A 42 -12.49 10.06 12.74
N LYS A 43 -12.05 10.87 11.79
CA LYS A 43 -12.23 12.32 11.77
C LYS A 43 -13.70 12.71 11.69
N GLU A 44 -14.51 12.02 10.86
CA GLU A 44 -15.97 12.20 10.78
C GLU A 44 -16.67 11.95 12.14
N GLN A 45 -16.08 11.12 12.99
CA GLN A 45 -16.56 10.80 14.33
C GLN A 45 -16.11 11.80 15.41
N GLY A 46 -15.41 12.87 15.01
CA GLY A 46 -15.03 13.98 15.89
C GLY A 46 -13.64 13.86 16.52
N HIS A 47 -12.81 12.88 16.13
CA HIS A 47 -11.45 12.78 16.67
C HIS A 47 -10.53 13.83 16.05
N GLU A 48 -9.61 14.37 16.86
CA GLU A 48 -8.52 15.24 16.42
C GLU A 48 -7.36 14.36 15.94
N ILE A 49 -7.00 14.46 14.63
CA ILE A 49 -5.96 13.61 14.05
C ILE A 49 -4.80 14.47 13.55
N SER A 50 -3.61 14.14 14.04
CA SER A 50 -2.34 14.72 13.62
C SER A 50 -1.59 13.74 12.73
N LEU A 51 -0.84 14.25 11.74
CA LEU A 51 0.05 13.47 10.90
C LEU A 51 1.52 13.79 11.23
N TYR A 52 2.28 12.78 11.66
CA TYR A 52 3.72 12.81 11.69
C TYR A 52 4.29 12.11 10.48
N MET A 53 5.21 12.77 9.80
CA MET A 53 6.00 12.19 8.71
C MET A 53 7.29 13.00 8.57
N GLU A 54 8.38 12.33 8.31
CA GLU A 54 9.64 12.94 7.87
C GLU A 54 9.53 13.19 6.36
N ALA A 55 9.37 14.45 5.95
CA ALA A 55 8.96 14.82 4.60
C ALA A 55 9.95 15.78 3.94
N TYR A 56 9.92 15.85 2.62
CA TYR A 56 10.55 16.93 1.88
C TYR A 56 9.74 18.23 2.00
N PRO A 57 10.37 19.40 1.71
CA PRO A 57 9.72 20.70 1.85
C PRO A 57 8.38 20.84 1.11
N ASP A 58 8.20 20.13 -0.01
CA ASP A 58 7.08 20.31 -0.95
C ASP A 58 6.01 19.22 -0.84
N GLU A 59 6.04 18.36 0.20
CA GLU A 59 5.02 17.34 0.36
C GLU A 59 3.70 17.91 0.86
N THR A 60 2.61 17.40 0.26
CA THR A 60 1.25 17.86 0.55
C THR A 60 0.74 17.35 1.89
N ASN A 61 0.16 18.25 2.67
CA ASN A 61 -0.63 17.91 3.85
C ASN A 61 -1.91 17.20 3.43
N PHE A 62 -2.23 16.07 4.06
CA PHE A 62 -3.45 15.29 3.84
C PHE A 62 -4.72 15.88 4.51
N GLY A 63 -4.71 17.16 4.84
CA GLY A 63 -5.80 17.81 5.55
C GLY A 63 -5.91 17.40 7.03
N LEU A 64 -4.81 16.91 7.58
CA LEU A 64 -4.65 16.61 9.01
C LEU A 64 -3.82 17.70 9.69
N LYS A 65 -3.86 17.74 11.03
CA LYS A 65 -3.02 18.66 11.80
C LYS A 65 -1.54 18.31 11.55
N ASP A 66 -0.81 19.30 11.06
CA ASP A 66 0.55 19.09 10.60
C ASP A 66 1.53 18.90 11.77
N ARG A 67 2.20 17.76 11.78
CA ARG A 67 3.35 17.39 12.61
C ARG A 67 4.48 16.88 11.73
N MET A 68 4.49 17.26 10.45
CA MET A 68 5.53 16.85 9.51
C MET A 68 6.83 17.59 9.80
N LEU A 69 7.91 16.84 9.86
CA LEU A 69 9.26 17.38 9.97
C LEU A 69 9.89 17.45 8.59
N LYS A 70 10.17 18.66 8.15
CA LYS A 70 10.85 18.89 6.86
C LYS A 70 12.35 18.68 7.02
N ILE A 71 12.88 17.64 6.37
CA ILE A 71 14.31 17.31 6.39
C ILE A 71 14.96 17.83 5.11
N VAL A 72 15.73 18.90 5.21
CA VAL A 72 16.23 19.68 4.04
C VAL A 72 17.37 18.98 3.30
N ASN A 73 18.20 18.19 3.95
CA ASN A 73 19.45 17.65 3.38
C ASN A 73 19.48 16.11 3.27
N HIS A 74 18.34 15.50 3.18
CA HIS A 74 18.25 14.05 3.07
C HIS A 74 17.78 13.63 1.67
N THR A 75 18.66 12.96 0.94
CA THR A 75 18.32 12.46 -0.40
C THR A 75 17.34 11.30 -0.29
N ASN A 76 16.24 11.38 -1.03
CA ASN A 76 15.34 10.26 -1.19
C ASN A 76 16.02 9.17 -2.02
N PRO A 77 16.40 8.03 -1.43
CA PRO A 77 17.08 6.99 -2.18
C PRO A 77 16.17 6.31 -3.21
N PHE A 78 14.84 6.43 -3.06
CA PHE A 78 13.86 5.95 -4.03
C PHE A 78 13.72 6.86 -5.26
N ALA A 79 14.24 8.08 -5.19
CA ALA A 79 14.25 9.04 -6.29
C ALA A 79 15.64 9.18 -6.95
N THR A 80 16.60 8.29 -6.64
CA THR A 80 17.92 8.29 -7.28
C THR A 80 17.87 7.58 -8.63
N GLU A 81 18.76 7.99 -9.54
CA GLU A 81 18.89 7.33 -10.84
C GLU A 81 19.28 5.86 -10.70
N GLU A 82 20.10 5.53 -9.69
CA GLU A 82 20.51 4.18 -9.39
C GLU A 82 19.31 3.30 -9.02
N PHE A 83 18.43 3.77 -8.12
CA PHE A 83 17.23 3.03 -7.75
C PHE A 83 16.26 2.86 -8.93
N GLU A 84 16.03 3.94 -9.70
CA GLU A 84 15.17 3.89 -10.86
C GLU A 84 15.73 2.97 -11.96
N SER A 85 17.04 3.00 -12.19
CA SER A 85 17.71 2.06 -13.10
C SER A 85 17.62 0.62 -12.57
N PHE A 86 17.85 0.42 -11.26
CA PHE A 86 17.79 -0.88 -10.62
C PHE A 86 16.43 -1.55 -10.83
N GLN A 87 15.32 -0.85 -10.55
CA GLN A 87 13.99 -1.43 -10.66
C GLN A 87 13.60 -1.84 -12.10
N TRP A 88 14.22 -1.28 -13.12
CA TRP A 88 14.01 -1.68 -14.52
C TRP A 88 14.90 -2.87 -14.95
N LYS A 89 16.02 -3.09 -14.29
CA LYS A 89 17.04 -4.08 -14.68
C LYS A 89 17.03 -5.35 -13.83
N HIS A 90 16.66 -5.20 -12.55
CA HIS A 90 16.79 -6.27 -11.56
C HIS A 90 15.46 -6.60 -10.89
N ASP A 91 15.33 -7.82 -10.40
CA ASP A 91 14.26 -8.17 -9.48
C ASP A 91 14.67 -7.85 -8.04
N PHE A 92 13.68 -7.54 -7.23
CA PHE A 92 13.90 -7.39 -5.80
C PHE A 92 14.01 -8.77 -5.17
N VAL A 93 15.03 -8.94 -4.34
CA VAL A 93 15.30 -10.16 -3.58
C VAL A 93 15.07 -9.90 -2.10
N VAL A 94 15.05 -10.96 -1.29
CA VAL A 94 14.73 -10.85 0.15
C VAL A 94 15.62 -9.85 0.89
N THR A 95 16.90 -9.72 0.52
CA THR A 95 17.83 -8.74 1.07
C THR A 95 17.45 -7.28 0.75
N SER A 96 16.68 -7.06 -0.31
CA SER A 96 16.19 -5.72 -0.66
C SER A 96 15.28 -5.12 0.42
N GLN A 97 14.73 -5.92 1.32
CA GLN A 97 13.96 -5.44 2.46
C GLN A 97 14.77 -4.65 3.50
N MET A 98 16.09 -4.83 3.54
CA MET A 98 16.93 -4.04 4.44
C MET A 98 16.91 -2.55 4.08
N PHE A 99 16.81 -2.25 2.79
CA PHE A 99 16.95 -0.91 2.26
C PHE A 99 15.93 0.09 2.86
N PRO A 100 14.61 -0.14 2.84
CA PRO A 100 13.66 0.80 3.43
C PRO A 100 13.87 1.02 4.93
N PHE A 101 14.19 -0.03 5.68
CA PHE A 101 14.44 0.09 7.13
C PHE A 101 15.73 0.83 7.44
N PHE A 102 16.79 0.62 6.64
CA PHE A 102 18.04 1.37 6.79
C PHE A 102 17.83 2.84 6.47
N TYR A 103 17.03 3.12 5.44
CA TYR A 103 16.63 4.48 5.12
C TYR A 103 15.87 5.16 6.25
N GLY A 104 14.85 4.52 6.81
CA GLY A 104 14.11 5.04 7.97
C GLY A 104 15.00 5.23 9.20
N SER A 105 15.96 4.32 9.42
CA SER A 105 16.95 4.46 10.48
C SER A 105 17.87 5.67 10.26
N THR A 106 18.35 5.88 9.03
CA THR A 106 19.19 7.04 8.69
C THR A 106 18.41 8.36 8.80
N SER A 107 17.14 8.37 8.38
CA SER A 107 16.26 9.52 8.60
C SER A 107 16.13 9.84 10.09
N CYS A 108 15.93 8.83 10.92
CA CYS A 108 15.85 9.00 12.36
C CYS A 108 17.16 9.48 12.98
N ASP A 109 18.33 9.01 12.53
CA ASP A 109 19.63 9.51 12.94
C ASP A 109 19.74 11.05 12.71
N ILE A 110 19.23 11.54 11.57
CA ILE A 110 19.18 12.98 11.26
C ILE A 110 18.25 13.72 12.22
N VAL A 111 17.05 13.20 12.44
CA VAL A 111 16.08 13.79 13.38
C VAL A 111 16.68 13.91 14.79
N LEU A 112 17.31 12.86 15.27
CA LEU A 112 17.91 12.85 16.61
C LEU A 112 19.14 13.75 16.74
N ARG A 113 19.88 13.98 15.67
CA ARG A 113 21.04 14.86 15.64
C ARG A 113 20.67 16.32 15.45
N GLU A 114 19.76 16.63 14.52
CA GLU A 114 19.49 18.00 14.07
C GLU A 114 18.15 18.57 14.56
N HIS A 115 17.21 17.69 14.92
CA HIS A 115 15.84 18.06 15.31
C HIS A 115 15.42 17.44 16.65
N ARG A 116 16.35 17.27 17.58
CA ARG A 116 16.10 16.65 18.88
C ARG A 116 14.96 17.28 19.67
N ASN A 117 14.82 18.59 19.61
CA ASN A 117 13.74 19.30 20.29
C ASN A 117 12.36 18.89 19.76
N PHE A 118 12.24 18.70 18.45
CA PHE A 118 11.01 18.23 17.85
C PHE A 118 10.69 16.79 18.27
N PHE A 119 11.69 15.90 18.29
CA PHE A 119 11.52 14.53 18.81
C PHE A 119 11.01 14.55 20.26
N ASN A 120 11.63 15.35 21.12
CA ASN A 120 11.22 15.49 22.52
C ASN A 120 9.81 16.08 22.67
N GLN A 121 9.41 17.00 21.77
CA GLN A 121 8.04 17.49 21.71
C GLN A 121 7.06 16.34 21.44
N MET A 122 7.34 15.48 20.46
CA MET A 122 6.49 14.33 20.15
C MET A 122 6.41 13.32 21.30
N VAL A 123 7.49 13.11 22.04
CA VAL A 123 7.49 12.27 23.26
C VAL A 123 6.57 12.86 24.34
N ASN A 124 6.57 14.18 24.52
CA ASN A 124 5.85 14.86 25.61
C ASN A 124 4.42 15.26 25.24
N GLU A 125 4.06 15.30 23.96
CA GLU A 125 2.69 15.58 23.55
C GLU A 125 1.77 14.42 23.96
N HIS A 126 0.58 14.78 24.45
CA HIS A 126 -0.39 13.78 24.84
C HIS A 126 -1.18 13.30 23.63
N PHE A 127 -1.15 11.99 23.40
CA PHE A 127 -2.00 11.29 22.45
C PHE A 127 -2.76 10.17 23.16
N ASP A 128 -4.02 9.98 22.79
CA ASP A 128 -4.85 8.88 23.28
C ASP A 128 -4.56 7.58 22.50
N LEU A 129 -4.14 7.73 21.25
CA LEU A 129 -3.79 6.62 20.35
C LEU A 129 -2.68 7.04 19.38
N ILE A 130 -1.71 6.18 19.17
CA ILE A 130 -0.65 6.38 18.18
C ILE A 130 -0.72 5.25 17.15
N LEU A 131 -0.91 5.61 15.89
CA LEU A 131 -0.96 4.72 14.74
C LEU A 131 0.39 4.79 14.03
N THR A 132 1.14 3.70 14.00
CA THR A 132 2.48 3.67 13.37
C THR A 132 2.50 2.78 12.15
N ASP A 133 3.04 3.30 11.05
CA ASP A 133 3.30 2.50 9.86
C ASP A 133 4.29 1.36 10.20
N THR A 134 3.98 0.13 9.79
CA THR A 134 4.84 -1.05 10.07
C THR A 134 6.15 -1.05 9.29
N LEU A 135 6.21 -0.28 8.21
CA LEU A 135 7.47 -0.09 7.48
C LEU A 135 8.28 1.03 8.11
N PHE A 136 9.42 1.15 8.11
CA PHE A 136 10.50 2.04 8.48
C PHE A 136 10.15 3.43 9.11
N ALA A 137 9.07 3.57 9.87
CA ALA A 137 8.78 4.77 10.68
C ALA A 137 9.61 4.81 11.99
N VAL A 138 10.94 4.72 11.87
CA VAL A 138 11.86 4.40 12.98
C VAL A 138 11.83 5.44 14.11
N CYS A 139 11.83 6.74 13.77
CA CYS A 139 11.70 7.78 14.79
C CYS A 139 10.36 7.71 15.53
N ALA A 140 9.29 7.37 14.80
CA ALA A 140 7.97 7.18 15.41
C ALA A 140 7.98 5.99 16.39
N TYR A 141 8.66 4.91 16.09
CA TYR A 141 8.81 3.79 17.04
C TYR A 141 9.52 4.25 18.30
N GLY A 142 10.55 5.11 18.17
CA GLY A 142 11.29 5.66 19.29
C GLY A 142 10.43 6.51 20.23
N PHE A 143 9.76 7.54 19.72
CA PHE A 143 8.93 8.39 20.59
C PHE A 143 7.67 7.66 21.08
N THR A 144 7.11 6.72 20.32
CA THR A 144 6.00 5.88 20.77
C THR A 144 6.42 4.96 21.92
N ALA A 145 7.60 4.35 21.86
CA ALA A 145 8.13 3.52 22.93
C ALA A 145 8.31 4.32 24.24
N LEU A 146 8.72 5.58 24.15
CA LEU A 146 8.82 6.49 25.29
C LEU A 146 7.47 6.97 25.80
N ASN A 147 6.47 7.04 24.93
CA ASN A 147 5.12 7.52 25.22
C ASN A 147 4.14 6.39 25.61
N LYS A 148 4.56 5.14 25.57
CA LYS A 148 3.69 3.95 25.77
C LYS A 148 2.89 3.93 27.07
N ALA A 149 3.34 4.65 28.08
CA ALA A 149 2.62 4.77 29.36
C ALA A 149 1.41 5.71 29.28
N ARG A 150 1.31 6.52 28.22
CA ARG A 150 0.30 7.57 28.07
C ARG A 150 -0.66 7.28 26.91
N ALA A 151 -0.21 6.56 25.90
CA ALA A 151 -1.02 6.25 24.73
C ALA A 151 -0.86 4.79 24.30
N ASN A 152 -1.97 4.22 23.82
CA ASN A 152 -1.93 2.93 23.13
C ASN A 152 -1.30 3.10 21.75
N HIS A 153 -0.63 2.08 21.23
CA HIS A 153 -0.16 2.11 19.86
C HIS A 153 -0.71 0.97 19.03
N VAL A 154 -0.93 1.26 17.76
CA VAL A 154 -1.48 0.36 16.76
C VAL A 154 -0.52 0.31 15.57
N LEU A 155 -0.30 -0.86 15.03
CA LEU A 155 0.48 -1.05 13.83
C LEU A 155 -0.42 -0.89 12.59
N MET A 156 0.00 -0.04 11.65
CA MET A 156 -0.70 0.20 10.39
C MET A 156 0.11 -0.36 9.24
N SER A 157 -0.45 -1.28 8.47
CA SER A 157 0.18 -1.83 7.28
C SER A 157 -0.57 -1.39 6.02
N SER A 158 0.14 -0.74 5.11
CA SER A 158 -0.42 -0.25 3.85
C SER A 158 -0.41 -1.28 2.72
N THR A 159 0.31 -2.39 2.92
CA THR A 159 0.49 -3.42 1.90
C THR A 159 0.05 -4.78 2.42
N HIS A 160 0.89 -5.44 3.19
CA HIS A 160 0.59 -6.69 3.88
C HIS A 160 1.37 -6.69 5.20
N VAL A 161 0.94 -7.55 6.09
CA VAL A 161 1.68 -7.73 7.35
C VAL A 161 3.04 -8.36 7.04
N GLU A 162 4.11 -7.67 7.40
CA GLU A 162 5.48 -8.16 7.25
C GLU A 162 5.70 -9.47 8.00
N SER A 163 6.62 -10.31 7.50
CA SER A 163 6.88 -11.63 8.10
C SER A 163 7.30 -11.53 9.56
N ALA A 164 8.10 -10.53 9.91
CA ALA A 164 8.51 -10.29 11.29
C ALA A 164 7.31 -9.89 12.16
N THR A 165 6.49 -8.95 11.71
CA THR A 165 5.26 -8.53 12.38
C THR A 165 4.31 -9.72 12.55
N GLY A 166 4.11 -10.50 11.49
CA GLY A 166 3.29 -11.70 11.53
C GLY A 166 3.75 -12.71 12.58
N ALA A 167 5.05 -12.95 12.67
CA ALA A 167 5.63 -13.86 13.66
C ALA A 167 5.53 -13.32 15.09
N MET A 168 5.87 -12.03 15.30
CA MET A 168 5.85 -11.40 16.64
C MET A 168 4.43 -11.24 17.21
N ARG A 169 3.45 -11.06 16.33
CA ARG A 169 2.04 -10.90 16.70
C ARG A 169 1.26 -12.23 16.63
N ALA A 170 1.92 -13.34 16.30
CA ALA A 170 1.30 -14.64 16.09
C ALA A 170 0.15 -14.62 15.06
N HIS A 171 0.19 -13.70 14.10
CA HIS A 171 -0.75 -13.69 12.99
C HIS A 171 -0.50 -14.91 12.11
N GLY A 172 -1.43 -15.82 12.00
CA GLY A 172 -1.28 -17.11 11.32
C GLY A 172 -1.08 -17.04 9.80
N ILE A 173 -0.25 -16.12 9.33
CA ILE A 173 -0.02 -15.87 7.91
C ILE A 173 0.75 -17.05 7.31
N ASN A 174 0.13 -17.74 6.37
CA ASN A 174 0.75 -18.85 5.66
C ASN A 174 1.39 -18.38 4.35
N PHE A 175 2.72 -18.23 4.33
CA PHE A 175 3.45 -17.76 3.14
C PHE A 175 3.61 -18.85 2.09
N VAL A 176 3.49 -20.10 2.50
CA VAL A 176 3.70 -21.26 1.60
C VAL A 176 2.56 -21.39 0.59
N LEU A 177 1.37 -20.94 0.96
CA LEU A 177 0.17 -20.97 0.12
C LEU A 177 -0.09 -19.66 -0.62
N ARG A 178 0.91 -18.77 -0.71
CA ARG A 178 0.79 -17.49 -1.39
C ARG A 178 1.91 -17.29 -2.38
N PRO A 179 1.69 -16.47 -3.42
CA PRO A 179 2.80 -16.03 -4.26
C PRO A 179 3.86 -15.34 -3.39
N ARG A 180 5.10 -15.69 -3.60
CA ARG A 180 6.23 -15.09 -2.89
C ARG A 180 6.39 -13.63 -3.27
N GLN A 181 6.79 -12.80 -2.34
CA GLN A 181 7.01 -11.37 -2.57
C GLN A 181 8.23 -11.12 -3.46
N PHE A 182 9.24 -11.94 -3.31
CA PHE A 182 10.53 -11.79 -3.99
C PHE A 182 10.78 -12.84 -5.06
N MET A 183 9.71 -13.45 -5.60
CA MET A 183 9.88 -14.40 -6.69
C MET A 183 10.25 -13.67 -8.00
N PRO A 184 11.12 -14.24 -8.81
CA PRO A 184 11.37 -13.74 -10.15
C PRO A 184 10.09 -13.76 -10.98
N VAL A 185 9.82 -12.68 -11.72
CA VAL A 185 8.58 -12.57 -12.51
C VAL A 185 8.61 -13.47 -13.76
N GLN A 186 9.80 -13.81 -14.23
CA GLN A 186 9.95 -14.39 -15.55
C GLN A 186 9.81 -15.92 -15.63
N ASP A 187 10.12 -16.65 -14.56
CA ASP A 187 10.29 -18.10 -14.66
C ASP A 187 9.50 -18.93 -13.66
N VAL A 188 8.75 -18.28 -12.77
CA VAL A 188 8.07 -19.00 -11.69
C VAL A 188 6.61 -18.61 -11.64
N GLU A 189 5.74 -19.55 -12.02
CA GLU A 189 4.31 -19.44 -11.77
C GLU A 189 4.00 -19.75 -10.30
N PHE A 190 2.90 -19.19 -9.81
CA PHE A 190 2.39 -19.54 -8.50
C PHE A 190 1.77 -20.95 -8.55
N LYS A 191 2.49 -21.93 -7.99
CA LYS A 191 2.09 -23.34 -7.95
C LYS A 191 2.31 -23.94 -6.57
N PRO A 192 1.47 -23.60 -5.58
CA PRO A 192 1.64 -24.05 -4.19
C PRO A 192 1.47 -25.56 -4.01
N GLU A 193 0.86 -26.27 -4.98
CA GLU A 193 0.76 -27.72 -5.01
C GLU A 193 2.12 -28.40 -5.20
N LEU A 194 3.11 -27.71 -5.78
CA LEU A 194 4.44 -28.27 -6.03
C LEU A 194 5.31 -28.20 -4.77
N PHE A 195 5.94 -29.32 -4.42
CA PHE A 195 6.78 -29.41 -3.23
C PHE A 195 7.92 -28.40 -3.22
N HIS A 196 8.68 -28.28 -4.33
CA HIS A 196 9.80 -27.34 -4.41
C HIS A 196 9.36 -25.88 -4.24
N TYR A 197 8.15 -25.52 -4.70
CA TYR A 197 7.60 -24.17 -4.49
C TYR A 197 7.40 -23.89 -2.99
N ARG A 198 6.85 -24.85 -2.25
CA ARG A 198 6.64 -24.71 -0.79
C ARG A 198 7.98 -24.63 -0.05
N VAL A 199 8.95 -25.44 -0.44
CA VAL A 199 10.32 -25.40 0.14
C VAL A 199 10.97 -24.04 -0.09
N THR A 200 10.99 -23.54 -1.31
CA THR A 200 11.58 -22.22 -1.61
C THR A 200 10.84 -21.08 -0.92
N GLY A 201 9.51 -21.12 -0.81
CA GLY A 201 8.72 -20.17 -0.05
C GLY A 201 9.03 -20.18 1.45
N THR A 202 9.28 -21.36 2.01
CA THR A 202 9.71 -21.49 3.42
C THR A 202 11.08 -20.87 3.65
N PHE A 203 12.05 -21.14 2.76
CA PHE A 203 13.38 -20.51 2.86
C PHE A 203 13.35 -18.99 2.70
N GLU A 204 12.53 -18.47 1.77
CA GLU A 204 12.33 -17.03 1.62
C GLU A 204 11.76 -16.43 2.91
N TRP A 205 10.80 -17.10 3.52
CA TRP A 205 10.24 -16.64 4.79
C TRP A 205 11.26 -16.62 5.93
N ILE A 206 12.04 -17.70 6.08
CA ILE A 206 13.09 -17.79 7.11
C ILE A 206 14.12 -16.68 6.89
N ALA A 207 14.58 -16.48 5.65
CA ALA A 207 15.52 -15.42 5.32
C ALA A 207 14.95 -14.03 5.62
N ASN A 208 13.68 -13.81 5.28
CA ASN A 208 12.97 -12.57 5.56
C ASN A 208 12.84 -12.32 7.08
N PHE A 209 12.50 -13.35 7.84
CA PHE A 209 12.45 -13.27 9.30
C PHE A 209 13.81 -12.94 9.92
N ILE A 210 14.89 -13.59 9.44
CA ILE A 210 16.26 -13.31 9.90
C ILE A 210 16.64 -11.86 9.60
N ILE A 211 16.40 -11.40 8.37
CA ILE A 211 16.73 -10.03 7.96
C ILE A 211 15.97 -9.01 8.79
N SER A 212 14.64 -9.12 8.84
CA SER A 212 13.80 -8.16 9.57
C SER A 212 13.94 -8.28 11.08
N GLY A 213 14.12 -9.50 11.58
CA GLY A 213 14.19 -9.79 13.01
C GLY A 213 15.54 -9.49 13.65
N PHE A 214 16.62 -9.69 12.94
CA PHE A 214 17.95 -9.49 13.51
C PHE A 214 18.67 -8.31 12.88
N ILE A 215 18.91 -8.30 11.57
CA ILE A 215 19.72 -7.25 10.93
C ILE A 215 19.04 -5.87 11.04
N VAL A 216 17.77 -5.81 10.68
CA VAL A 216 16.98 -4.57 10.73
C VAL A 216 16.77 -4.11 12.18
N ASN A 217 16.48 -5.04 13.09
CA ASN A 217 16.36 -4.74 14.52
C ASN A 217 17.62 -4.10 15.09
N GLU A 218 18.81 -4.65 14.82
CA GLU A 218 20.07 -4.10 15.31
C GLU A 218 20.36 -2.71 14.72
N ARG A 219 20.01 -2.48 13.45
CA ARG A 219 20.16 -1.14 12.84
C ARG A 219 19.23 -0.10 13.51
N MET A 220 17.97 -0.47 13.78
CA MET A 220 17.01 0.41 14.48
C MET A 220 17.46 0.67 15.92
N LYS A 221 17.91 -0.38 16.62
CA LYS A 221 18.44 -0.26 17.98
C LYS A 221 19.62 0.70 18.04
N TYR A 222 20.54 0.62 17.09
CA TYR A 222 21.67 1.56 17.00
C TYR A 222 21.19 3.01 16.83
N SER A 223 20.24 3.27 15.93
CA SER A 223 19.70 4.61 15.69
C SER A 223 18.97 5.16 16.92
N LEU A 224 18.22 4.32 17.61
CA LEU A 224 17.41 4.74 18.76
C LEU A 224 18.16 4.70 20.10
N ALA A 225 19.37 4.14 20.15
CA ALA A 225 20.16 4.03 21.39
C ALA A 225 20.33 5.35 22.17
N PRO A 226 20.48 6.54 21.52
CA PRO A 226 20.58 7.82 22.22
C PRO A 226 19.31 8.24 22.99
N VAL A 227 18.15 7.61 22.72
CA VAL A 227 16.85 7.95 23.31
C VAL A 227 16.18 6.77 23.98
N VAL A 228 16.31 5.57 23.41
CA VAL A 228 15.74 4.31 23.92
C VAL A 228 16.83 3.24 23.91
N PRO A 229 17.76 3.23 24.88
CA PRO A 229 18.91 2.30 24.87
C PRO A 229 18.50 0.81 24.80
N SER A 230 17.34 0.47 25.34
CA SER A 230 16.80 -0.91 25.35
C SER A 230 15.81 -1.16 24.21
N PHE A 231 15.81 -0.37 23.15
CA PHE A 231 14.86 -0.55 22.06
C PHE A 231 14.97 -1.95 21.46
N SER A 232 13.83 -2.58 21.25
CA SER A 232 13.66 -3.80 20.48
C SER A 232 12.45 -3.68 19.56
N PHE A 233 12.67 -3.83 18.27
CA PHE A 233 11.57 -3.79 17.30
C PHE A 233 10.59 -4.93 17.50
N PHE A 234 11.07 -6.08 17.95
CA PHE A 234 10.20 -7.19 18.34
C PHE A 234 9.27 -6.85 19.49
N GLU A 235 9.84 -6.30 20.57
CA GLU A 235 9.06 -5.90 21.74
C GLU A 235 8.08 -4.78 21.40
N TYR A 236 8.52 -3.84 20.57
CA TYR A 236 7.66 -2.78 20.07
C TYR A 236 6.43 -3.32 19.34
N GLN A 237 6.63 -4.28 18.43
CA GLN A 237 5.53 -4.90 17.70
C GLN A 237 4.66 -5.77 18.61
N ARG A 238 5.28 -6.58 19.47
CA ARG A 238 4.58 -7.48 20.39
C ARG A 238 3.66 -6.74 21.35
N THR A 239 4.06 -5.55 21.79
CA THR A 239 3.30 -4.73 22.73
C THR A 239 2.24 -3.84 22.09
N ALA A 240 2.13 -3.81 20.77
CA ALA A 240 1.09 -3.09 20.09
C ALA A 240 -0.31 -3.64 20.44
N SER A 241 -1.28 -2.75 20.55
CA SER A 241 -2.66 -3.12 20.90
C SER A 241 -3.37 -3.90 19.81
N SER A 242 -3.06 -3.60 18.55
CA SER A 242 -3.66 -4.26 17.38
C SER A 242 -2.82 -4.00 16.14
N THR A 243 -3.06 -4.77 15.08
CA THR A 243 -2.51 -4.55 13.73
C THR A 243 -3.67 -4.29 12.76
N PHE A 244 -3.60 -3.20 12.02
CA PHE A 244 -4.56 -2.86 10.96
C PHE A 244 -3.88 -2.95 9.61
N THR A 245 -4.51 -3.62 8.65
CA THR A 245 -3.94 -3.76 7.30
C THR A 245 -4.92 -3.31 6.22
N ASP A 246 -4.39 -2.58 5.23
CA ASP A 246 -5.11 -2.21 4.01
C ASP A 246 -5.19 -3.36 2.98
N MET A 247 -4.50 -4.47 3.24
CA MET A 247 -4.52 -5.67 2.41
C MET A 247 -5.65 -6.60 2.84
N PRO A 248 -6.72 -6.76 2.05
CA PRO A 248 -7.81 -7.67 2.39
C PRO A 248 -7.51 -9.12 1.98
N SER A 249 -7.94 -10.07 2.82
CA SER A 249 -7.83 -11.50 2.54
C SER A 249 -8.59 -11.93 1.28
N ASP A 250 -9.63 -11.22 0.91
CA ASP A 250 -10.38 -11.46 -0.34
C ASP A 250 -9.48 -11.42 -1.59
N LEU A 251 -8.43 -10.60 -1.54
CA LEU A 251 -7.45 -10.53 -2.62
C LEU A 251 -6.32 -11.55 -2.48
N ILE A 252 -5.87 -11.81 -1.25
CA ILE A 252 -4.71 -12.66 -0.99
C ILE A 252 -5.02 -14.12 -0.66
N GLY A 253 -6.29 -14.45 -0.58
CA GLY A 253 -6.76 -15.76 -0.17
C GLY A 253 -6.86 -15.94 1.35
N PRO A 254 -7.59 -16.96 1.79
CA PRO A 254 -7.88 -17.21 3.21
C PRO A 254 -6.60 -17.59 3.97
N PHE A 255 -6.52 -17.12 5.22
CA PHE A 255 -5.49 -17.53 6.18
C PHE A 255 -6.03 -17.43 7.60
N PRO A 256 -5.46 -18.19 8.55
CA PRO A 256 -5.79 -18.07 9.96
C PRO A 256 -5.55 -16.64 10.43
N ARG A 257 -6.51 -16.06 11.14
CA ARG A 257 -6.43 -14.70 11.68
C ARG A 257 -6.50 -14.74 13.20
N THR A 258 -5.72 -13.86 13.84
CA THR A 258 -5.89 -13.52 15.24
C THR A 258 -6.91 -12.41 15.39
N ASN A 259 -7.53 -12.29 16.57
CA ASN A 259 -8.55 -11.27 16.83
C ASN A 259 -8.02 -9.84 16.87
N ASP A 260 -6.70 -9.68 16.91
CA ASP A 260 -6.01 -8.40 16.93
C ASP A 260 -5.42 -7.97 15.57
N LEU A 261 -5.67 -8.78 14.51
CA LEU A 261 -5.39 -8.42 13.12
C LEU A 261 -6.69 -7.95 12.44
N PHE A 262 -6.72 -6.69 12.04
CA PHE A 262 -7.87 -6.06 11.47
C PHE A 262 -7.66 -5.67 10.00
N GLU A 263 -8.44 -6.23 9.10
CA GLU A 263 -8.42 -5.90 7.68
C GLU A 263 -9.49 -4.85 7.37
N TYR A 264 -9.08 -3.61 7.12
CA TYR A 264 -10.03 -2.55 6.74
C TYR A 264 -10.03 -2.28 5.22
N GLY A 265 -9.13 -2.88 4.47
CA GLY A 265 -8.86 -2.56 3.06
C GLY A 265 -9.86 -3.09 2.04
N ALA A 266 -10.83 -3.93 2.44
CA ALA A 266 -11.84 -4.49 1.54
C ALA A 266 -12.97 -3.49 1.24
N TYR A 267 -12.63 -2.30 0.79
CA TYR A 267 -13.56 -1.25 0.36
C TYR A 267 -13.21 -0.77 -1.04
N CYS A 268 -14.21 -0.27 -1.76
CA CYS A 268 -14.04 0.35 -3.07
C CYS A 268 -14.14 1.87 -2.98
N PRO A 269 -13.30 2.59 -3.75
CA PRO A 269 -13.43 4.03 -3.83
C PRO A 269 -14.70 4.42 -4.60
N THR A 270 -15.25 5.59 -4.30
CA THR A 270 -16.39 6.15 -5.02
C THR A 270 -15.87 6.97 -6.20
N PRO A 271 -16.15 6.56 -7.46
CA PRO A 271 -15.73 7.31 -8.63
C PRO A 271 -16.55 8.59 -8.81
N LYS A 272 -15.99 9.54 -9.52
CA LYS A 272 -16.68 10.70 -10.06
C LYS A 272 -16.86 10.53 -11.57
N PRO A 273 -17.94 11.07 -12.16
CA PRO A 273 -18.10 11.10 -13.61
C PRO A 273 -16.94 11.82 -14.27
N LEU A 274 -16.45 11.31 -15.38
CA LEU A 274 -15.46 12.00 -16.21
C LEU A 274 -16.09 13.27 -16.80
N THR A 275 -15.26 14.30 -16.97
CA THR A 275 -15.68 15.61 -17.50
C THR A 275 -14.64 16.19 -18.46
N GLY A 276 -15.03 17.20 -19.26
CA GLY A 276 -14.13 17.96 -20.12
C GLY A 276 -13.40 17.11 -21.17
N GLU A 277 -12.20 17.52 -21.51
CA GLU A 277 -11.37 16.93 -22.56
C GLU A 277 -11.19 15.42 -22.42
N LEU A 278 -11.04 14.92 -21.18
CA LEU A 278 -10.88 13.48 -20.94
C LEU A 278 -12.16 12.71 -21.26
N LEU A 279 -13.34 13.24 -20.92
CA LEU A 279 -14.61 12.65 -21.30
C LEU A 279 -14.77 12.61 -22.82
N ASP A 280 -14.50 13.73 -23.50
CA ASP A 280 -14.61 13.83 -24.96
C ASP A 280 -13.66 12.83 -25.64
N PHE A 281 -12.43 12.71 -25.12
CA PHE A 281 -11.43 11.78 -25.65
C PHE A 281 -11.85 10.32 -25.55
N VAL A 282 -12.37 9.87 -24.41
CA VAL A 282 -12.78 8.47 -24.20
C VAL A 282 -14.13 8.15 -24.83
N SER A 283 -14.90 9.16 -25.25
CA SER A 283 -16.24 9.02 -25.82
C SER A 283 -16.26 8.78 -27.32
N ASP A 284 -15.11 8.56 -27.94
CA ASP A 284 -15.07 8.27 -29.39
C ASP A 284 -15.86 6.99 -29.73
N PRO A 285 -16.91 7.11 -30.57
CA PRO A 285 -17.78 6.00 -30.94
C PRO A 285 -17.09 4.94 -31.83
N GLN A 286 -15.94 5.26 -32.41
CA GLN A 286 -15.15 4.31 -33.20
C GLN A 286 -14.19 3.48 -32.35
N SER A 287 -14.00 3.85 -31.08
CA SER A 287 -13.13 3.14 -30.16
C SER A 287 -13.76 1.84 -29.66
N LYS A 288 -12.98 0.76 -29.62
CA LYS A 288 -13.36 -0.50 -28.96
C LYS A 288 -13.32 -0.42 -27.43
N GLY A 289 -12.93 0.73 -26.87
CA GLY A 289 -12.84 0.98 -25.45
C GLY A 289 -11.58 1.74 -25.05
N THR A 290 -11.43 1.98 -23.76
CA THR A 290 -10.31 2.73 -23.17
C THR A 290 -9.32 1.78 -22.50
N ILE A 291 -8.03 2.00 -22.73
CA ILE A 291 -6.93 1.35 -22.01
C ILE A 291 -6.32 2.39 -21.09
N LEU A 292 -6.36 2.14 -19.79
CA LEU A 292 -5.64 2.96 -18.83
C LEU A 292 -4.22 2.43 -18.62
N VAL A 293 -3.23 3.34 -18.66
CA VAL A 293 -1.81 3.05 -18.36
C VAL A 293 -1.37 3.89 -17.18
N ALA A 294 -1.11 3.27 -16.02
CA ALA A 294 -0.65 3.98 -14.84
C ALA A 294 0.25 3.11 -13.95
N PHE A 295 1.45 3.63 -13.67
CA PHE A 295 2.51 2.91 -12.94
C PHE A 295 2.80 3.51 -11.54
N GLY A 296 1.81 4.21 -10.97
CA GLY A 296 1.92 4.83 -9.65
C GLY A 296 2.84 6.05 -9.65
N THR A 297 3.29 6.44 -8.46
CA THR A 297 4.02 7.70 -8.25
C THR A 297 5.55 7.52 -8.18
N VAL A 298 6.03 6.29 -8.04
CA VAL A 298 7.48 5.99 -7.92
C VAL A 298 8.15 5.88 -9.28
N ILE A 299 7.42 5.41 -10.30
CA ILE A 299 7.97 5.27 -11.66
C ILE A 299 8.04 6.63 -12.33
N ASN A 300 9.26 7.05 -12.66
CA ASN A 300 9.54 8.24 -13.46
C ASN A 300 9.75 7.83 -14.93
N TRP A 301 8.79 8.17 -15.78
CA TRP A 301 8.85 7.83 -17.21
C TRP A 301 10.01 8.49 -17.94
N GLY A 302 10.49 9.63 -17.47
CA GLY A 302 11.67 10.32 -18.03
C GLY A 302 13.00 9.57 -17.82
N ARG A 303 13.02 8.57 -16.92
CA ARG A 303 14.20 7.78 -16.57
C ARG A 303 14.11 6.31 -16.95
N VAL A 304 13.07 5.92 -17.68
CA VAL A 304 12.94 4.56 -18.21
C VAL A 304 14.05 4.28 -19.23
N PRO A 305 14.74 3.12 -19.17
CA PRO A 305 15.72 2.76 -20.18
C PRO A 305 15.13 2.83 -21.59
N ARG A 306 15.78 3.54 -22.50
CA ARG A 306 15.26 3.93 -23.83
C ARG A 306 14.63 2.76 -24.58
N LYS A 307 15.31 1.62 -24.65
CA LYS A 307 14.82 0.43 -25.34
C LYS A 307 13.48 -0.07 -24.75
N LYS A 308 13.31 0.01 -23.42
CA LYS A 308 12.08 -0.42 -22.73
C LYS A 308 10.95 0.59 -22.95
N PHE A 309 11.30 1.87 -22.89
CA PHE A 309 10.37 2.95 -23.18
C PHE A 309 9.81 2.85 -24.60
N ASP A 310 10.69 2.70 -25.60
CA ASP A 310 10.30 2.54 -26.99
C ASP A 310 9.40 1.33 -27.19
N ALA A 311 9.70 0.19 -26.57
CA ALA A 311 8.86 -0.99 -26.64
C ALA A 311 7.45 -0.76 -26.08
N ILE A 312 7.30 -0.01 -25.00
CA ILE A 312 5.98 0.37 -24.46
C ILE A 312 5.29 1.33 -25.43
N LEU A 313 5.96 2.40 -25.85
CA LEU A 313 5.39 3.40 -26.75
C LEU A 313 4.95 2.79 -28.09
N ASP A 314 5.76 1.92 -28.69
CA ASP A 314 5.43 1.22 -29.92
C ASP A 314 4.22 0.29 -29.74
N THR A 315 4.13 -0.37 -28.59
CA THR A 315 2.93 -1.16 -28.26
C THR A 315 1.69 -0.27 -28.22
N LEU A 316 1.73 0.80 -27.46
CA LEU A 316 0.59 1.73 -27.32
C LEU A 316 0.23 2.36 -28.66
N ASN A 317 1.20 2.81 -29.44
CA ASN A 317 0.99 3.35 -30.78
C ASN A 317 0.39 2.36 -31.77
N SER A 318 0.51 1.05 -31.54
CA SER A 318 -0.05 0.01 -32.39
C SER A 318 -1.52 -0.35 -32.07
N LEU A 319 -2.04 0.08 -30.91
CA LEU A 319 -3.40 -0.24 -30.44
C LEU A 319 -4.41 0.84 -30.88
N THR A 320 -4.45 1.15 -32.17
CA THR A 320 -5.23 2.27 -32.75
C THR A 320 -6.74 2.12 -32.61
N ASP A 321 -7.24 0.90 -32.39
CA ASP A 321 -8.66 0.63 -32.18
C ASP A 321 -9.16 1.07 -30.78
N TYR A 322 -8.26 1.48 -29.91
CA TYR A 322 -8.56 1.84 -28.53
C TYR A 322 -8.16 3.29 -28.22
N ARG A 323 -8.84 3.92 -27.27
CA ARG A 323 -8.37 5.15 -26.62
C ARG A 323 -7.45 4.79 -25.48
N ILE A 324 -6.26 5.40 -25.44
CA ILE A 324 -5.26 5.13 -24.41
C ILE A 324 -5.12 6.35 -23.53
N VAL A 325 -5.41 6.20 -22.25
CA VAL A 325 -5.21 7.22 -21.22
C VAL A 325 -3.97 6.85 -20.42
N TRP A 326 -2.94 7.66 -20.51
CA TRP A 326 -1.63 7.37 -19.92
C TRP A 326 -1.24 8.38 -18.85
N ALA A 327 -1.12 7.94 -17.59
CA ALA A 327 -0.51 8.72 -16.51
C ALA A 327 1.02 8.77 -16.75
N TYR A 328 1.49 9.86 -17.30
CA TYR A 328 2.83 10.02 -17.84
C TYR A 328 3.52 11.28 -17.29
N ASN A 329 4.61 11.10 -16.56
CA ASN A 329 5.42 12.15 -15.93
C ASN A 329 6.83 12.28 -16.54
N GLY A 330 7.00 11.87 -17.80
CA GLY A 330 8.28 11.92 -18.49
C GLY A 330 8.48 13.20 -19.32
N HIS A 331 9.48 13.16 -20.21
CA HIS A 331 9.73 14.25 -21.17
C HIS A 331 8.57 14.42 -22.15
N PRO A 332 8.39 15.62 -22.75
CA PRO A 332 7.35 15.84 -23.76
C PRO A 332 7.34 14.74 -24.81
N LEU A 333 6.16 14.20 -25.08
CA LEU A 333 5.97 13.01 -25.89
C LEU A 333 5.12 13.33 -27.13
N ASN A 334 5.63 12.97 -28.29
CA ASN A 334 4.84 13.01 -29.51
C ASN A 334 4.07 11.68 -29.65
N THR A 335 2.79 11.69 -29.26
CA THR A 335 1.91 10.53 -29.32
C THR A 335 1.00 10.59 -30.53
N LYS A 336 0.50 9.43 -30.96
CA LYS A 336 -0.59 9.37 -31.93
C LYS A 336 -1.91 9.89 -31.32
N PRO A 337 -2.88 10.35 -32.15
CA PRO A 337 -4.11 11.00 -31.67
C PRO A 337 -4.98 10.15 -30.74
N HIS A 338 -4.83 8.81 -30.76
CA HIS A 338 -5.58 7.90 -29.88
C HIS A 338 -4.94 7.73 -28.47
N ILE A 339 -3.87 8.47 -28.16
CA ILE A 339 -3.18 8.45 -26.87
C ILE A 339 -3.29 9.83 -26.19
N PHE A 340 -3.93 9.87 -25.04
CA PHE A 340 -3.99 11.01 -24.13
C PHE A 340 -2.98 10.80 -23.01
N ALA A 341 -1.92 11.58 -22.96
CA ALA A 341 -0.86 11.49 -21.94
C ALA A 341 -0.88 12.73 -21.05
N SER A 342 -0.95 12.55 -19.75
CA SER A 342 -0.94 13.63 -18.76
C SER A 342 -0.19 13.20 -17.51
N SER A 343 0.48 14.16 -16.86
CA SER A 343 1.20 13.89 -15.59
C SER A 343 0.26 13.53 -14.44
N TRP A 344 -1.01 13.88 -14.55
CA TRP A 344 -2.05 13.51 -13.62
C TRP A 344 -3.32 13.03 -14.34
N ILE A 345 -3.82 11.86 -13.93
CA ILE A 345 -5.05 11.26 -14.43
C ILE A 345 -5.92 10.86 -13.22
N PRO A 346 -7.24 11.12 -13.25
CA PRO A 346 -8.17 10.64 -12.22
C PRO A 346 -8.36 9.12 -12.36
N GLN A 347 -7.38 8.33 -11.91
CA GLN A 347 -7.27 6.89 -12.15
C GLN A 347 -8.53 6.12 -11.77
N VAL A 348 -9.11 6.40 -10.61
CA VAL A 348 -10.36 5.77 -10.15
C VAL A 348 -11.49 6.05 -11.12
N ASP A 349 -11.66 7.31 -11.52
CA ASP A 349 -12.78 7.73 -12.37
C ASP A 349 -12.68 7.09 -13.77
N VAL A 350 -11.45 7.01 -14.32
CA VAL A 350 -11.21 6.33 -15.61
C VAL A 350 -11.44 4.82 -15.50
N LEU A 351 -11.00 4.18 -14.40
CA LEU A 351 -11.20 2.74 -14.21
C LEU A 351 -12.69 2.37 -14.09
N PHE A 352 -13.49 3.19 -13.43
CA PHE A 352 -14.92 2.95 -13.25
C PHE A 352 -15.77 3.40 -14.44
N ASP A 353 -15.18 4.05 -15.44
CA ASP A 353 -15.87 4.35 -16.69
C ASP A 353 -16.15 3.06 -17.46
N ASN A 354 -17.38 2.87 -17.91
CA ASN A 354 -17.84 1.64 -18.58
C ASN A 354 -17.14 1.35 -19.91
N ARG A 355 -16.43 2.34 -20.47
CA ARG A 355 -15.61 2.19 -21.68
C ARG A 355 -14.21 1.65 -21.38
N THR A 356 -13.78 1.60 -20.10
CA THR A 356 -12.45 1.09 -19.74
C THR A 356 -12.43 -0.42 -19.79
N VAL A 357 -11.63 -0.98 -20.68
CA VAL A 357 -11.57 -2.41 -20.99
C VAL A 357 -10.28 -3.09 -20.58
N LEU A 358 -9.24 -2.32 -20.25
CA LEU A 358 -7.95 -2.84 -19.80
C LEU A 358 -7.21 -1.82 -18.92
N PHE A 359 -6.57 -2.32 -17.87
CA PHE A 359 -5.64 -1.58 -17.05
C PHE A 359 -4.23 -2.14 -17.17
N PHE A 360 -3.28 -1.36 -17.69
CA PHE A 360 -1.87 -1.70 -17.70
C PHE A 360 -1.15 -0.96 -16.58
N SER A 361 -0.63 -1.72 -15.59
CA SER A 361 -0.09 -1.12 -14.35
C SER A 361 1.06 -1.95 -13.78
N HIS A 362 1.73 -1.38 -12.76
CA HIS A 362 2.80 -2.03 -12.02
C HIS A 362 2.33 -3.07 -10.98
N GLY A 363 1.04 -3.13 -10.63
CA GLY A 363 0.50 -4.09 -9.67
C GLY A 363 0.66 -3.70 -8.19
N GLY A 364 0.85 -2.41 -7.87
CA GLY A 364 0.77 -1.93 -6.48
C GLY A 364 -0.61 -2.20 -5.88
N LEU A 365 -0.70 -2.40 -4.56
CA LEU A 365 -1.95 -2.83 -3.91
C LEU A 365 -3.16 -1.96 -4.24
N LYS A 366 -3.01 -0.64 -4.23
CA LYS A 366 -4.11 0.27 -4.59
C LYS A 366 -4.61 0.03 -6.01
N SER A 367 -3.70 -0.08 -6.98
CA SER A 367 -4.04 -0.33 -8.38
C SER A 367 -4.75 -1.68 -8.55
N VAL A 368 -4.34 -2.71 -7.82
CA VAL A 368 -5.02 -4.02 -7.84
C VAL A 368 -6.42 -3.93 -7.22
N LYS A 369 -6.59 -3.22 -6.11
CA LYS A 369 -7.90 -2.97 -5.49
C LYS A 369 -8.82 -2.19 -6.44
N GLU A 370 -8.32 -1.13 -7.06
CA GLU A 370 -9.07 -0.29 -7.99
C GLU A 370 -9.49 -1.06 -9.24
N ALA A 371 -8.61 -1.89 -9.82
CA ALA A 371 -8.94 -2.79 -10.92
C ALA A 371 -10.01 -3.82 -10.51
N THR A 372 -9.89 -4.38 -9.29
CA THR A 372 -10.91 -5.29 -8.73
C THR A 372 -12.25 -4.58 -8.59
N CYS A 373 -12.26 -3.41 -7.96
CA CYS A 373 -13.48 -2.64 -7.69
C CYS A 373 -14.21 -2.19 -8.96
N SER A 374 -13.45 -1.81 -9.98
CA SER A 374 -14.00 -1.35 -11.27
C SER A 374 -14.40 -2.49 -12.21
N SER A 375 -14.14 -3.74 -11.83
CA SER A 375 -14.32 -4.89 -12.72
C SER A 375 -13.46 -4.83 -13.99
N THR A 376 -12.33 -4.11 -13.96
CA THR A 376 -11.46 -3.90 -15.11
C THR A 376 -10.38 -4.99 -15.17
N PRO A 377 -10.30 -5.77 -16.27
CA PRO A 377 -9.19 -6.69 -16.51
C PRO A 377 -7.86 -5.96 -16.55
N ALA A 378 -6.77 -6.64 -16.14
CA ALA A 378 -5.47 -5.99 -16.05
C ALA A 378 -4.32 -6.80 -16.68
N VAL A 379 -3.29 -6.05 -17.08
CA VAL A 379 -1.94 -6.56 -17.29
C VAL A 379 -1.04 -5.89 -16.25
N PHE A 380 -0.47 -6.67 -15.37
CA PHE A 380 0.47 -6.16 -14.37
C PHE A 380 1.90 -6.45 -14.77
N MET A 381 2.73 -5.40 -14.81
CA MET A 381 4.18 -5.49 -15.01
C MET A 381 4.88 -5.06 -13.71
N PRO A 382 5.11 -5.99 -12.78
CA PRO A 382 5.72 -5.68 -11.50
C PRO A 382 7.12 -5.10 -11.63
N MET A 383 7.40 -4.08 -10.82
CA MET A 383 8.69 -3.39 -10.82
C MET A 383 9.50 -3.73 -9.56
N PHE A 384 8.88 -3.70 -8.37
CA PHE A 384 9.53 -3.94 -7.08
C PHE A 384 8.52 -4.30 -5.97
N ALA A 385 9.03 -4.65 -4.79
CA ALA A 385 8.30 -4.93 -3.57
C ALA A 385 7.20 -6.01 -3.74
N GLU A 386 6.03 -5.81 -3.15
CA GLU A 386 4.91 -6.75 -3.14
C GLU A 386 4.16 -6.86 -4.49
N GLN A 387 4.53 -6.06 -5.48
CA GLN A 387 3.83 -5.98 -6.76
C GLN A 387 3.80 -7.32 -7.51
N VAL A 388 4.88 -8.11 -7.40
CA VAL A 388 4.94 -9.46 -7.99
C VAL A 388 3.85 -10.35 -7.41
N ARG A 389 3.75 -10.41 -6.09
CA ARG A 389 2.72 -11.19 -5.40
C ARG A 389 1.33 -10.70 -5.77
N ASN A 390 1.09 -9.41 -5.74
CA ASN A 390 -0.20 -8.82 -6.08
C ASN A 390 -0.64 -9.17 -7.51
N GLY A 391 0.28 -9.09 -8.47
CA GLY A 391 0.03 -9.47 -9.86
C GLY A 391 -0.33 -10.95 -10.02
N TRP A 392 0.45 -11.86 -9.38
CA TRP A 392 0.18 -13.29 -9.42
C TRP A 392 -1.15 -13.67 -8.78
N MET A 393 -1.55 -12.99 -7.71
CA MET A 393 -2.86 -13.21 -7.08
C MET A 393 -4.01 -12.79 -7.98
N ALA A 394 -3.87 -11.66 -8.68
CA ALA A 394 -4.86 -11.23 -9.66
C ALA A 394 -4.95 -12.20 -10.85
N LYS A 395 -3.81 -12.74 -11.30
CA LYS A 395 -3.75 -13.77 -12.34
C LYS A 395 -4.41 -15.08 -11.88
N ASP A 396 -4.14 -15.54 -10.67
CA ASP A 396 -4.77 -16.73 -10.08
C ASP A 396 -6.31 -16.61 -10.03
N LYS A 397 -6.82 -15.41 -9.76
CA LYS A 397 -8.25 -15.11 -9.82
C LYS A 397 -8.80 -14.96 -11.25
N GLY A 398 -7.95 -15.02 -12.26
CA GLY A 398 -8.29 -15.07 -13.67
C GLY A 398 -8.74 -13.75 -14.30
N TYR A 399 -8.49 -12.60 -13.66
CA TYR A 399 -8.85 -11.30 -14.24
C TYR A 399 -7.63 -10.45 -14.68
N ALA A 400 -6.42 -10.99 -14.52
CA ALA A 400 -5.20 -10.31 -14.95
C ALA A 400 -4.17 -11.26 -15.55
N GLU A 401 -3.24 -10.69 -16.30
CA GLU A 401 -1.97 -11.31 -16.69
C GLU A 401 -0.80 -10.63 -16.01
N VAL A 402 0.25 -11.40 -15.72
CA VAL A 402 1.53 -10.89 -15.21
C VAL A 402 2.53 -10.86 -16.36
N PHE A 403 3.10 -9.68 -16.59
CA PHE A 403 4.07 -9.47 -17.66
C PHE A 403 5.45 -9.14 -17.08
N SER A 404 6.47 -9.87 -17.48
CA SER A 404 7.83 -9.61 -17.01
C SER A 404 8.49 -8.44 -17.73
N LYS A 405 9.03 -7.49 -16.96
CA LYS A 405 9.85 -6.38 -17.48
C LYS A 405 11.13 -6.84 -18.20
N HIS A 406 11.56 -8.09 -17.99
CA HIS A 406 12.79 -8.65 -18.59
C HIS A 406 12.58 -9.12 -20.03
N ILE A 407 11.38 -9.56 -20.37
CA ILE A 407 11.01 -9.96 -21.74
C ILE A 407 10.31 -8.85 -22.52
N LEU A 408 10.40 -7.60 -22.04
CA LEU A 408 9.71 -6.47 -22.62
C LEU A 408 10.22 -6.13 -24.03
N THR A 409 9.38 -6.47 -25.00
CA THR A 409 9.43 -6.03 -26.40
C THR A 409 8.05 -5.57 -26.81
N ALA A 410 7.94 -4.74 -27.85
CA ALA A 410 6.63 -4.28 -28.34
C ALA A 410 5.73 -5.44 -28.77
N GLU A 411 6.30 -6.50 -29.35
CA GLU A 411 5.57 -7.70 -29.77
C GLU A 411 5.00 -8.46 -28.56
N ASN A 412 5.85 -8.76 -27.56
CA ASN A 412 5.44 -9.54 -26.39
C ASN A 412 4.38 -8.81 -25.58
N LEU A 413 4.57 -7.51 -25.34
CA LEU A 413 3.61 -6.72 -24.58
C LEU A 413 2.27 -6.62 -25.32
N ARG A 414 2.30 -6.33 -26.62
CA ARG A 414 1.09 -6.30 -27.46
C ARG A 414 0.35 -7.63 -27.44
N LYS A 415 1.06 -8.76 -27.55
CA LYS A 415 0.48 -10.10 -27.49
C LYS A 415 -0.24 -10.32 -26.15
N THR A 416 0.38 -9.94 -25.04
CA THR A 416 -0.21 -10.08 -23.70
C THR A 416 -1.43 -9.16 -23.52
N MET A 417 -1.35 -7.91 -23.96
CA MET A 417 -2.49 -6.99 -23.88
C MET A 417 -3.67 -7.47 -24.73
N LYS A 418 -3.42 -7.95 -25.97
CA LYS A 418 -4.46 -8.51 -26.84
C LYS A 418 -5.08 -9.76 -26.24
N LEU A 419 -4.31 -10.65 -25.62
CA LEU A 419 -4.85 -11.82 -24.92
C LEU A 419 -5.93 -11.41 -23.90
N VAL A 420 -5.67 -10.38 -23.10
CA VAL A 420 -6.63 -9.91 -22.10
C VAL A 420 -7.82 -9.19 -22.73
N LEU A 421 -7.60 -8.37 -23.77
CA LEU A 421 -8.64 -7.61 -24.47
C LEU A 421 -9.61 -8.51 -25.25
N GLU A 422 -9.10 -9.57 -25.88
CA GLU A 422 -9.87 -10.43 -26.78
C GLU A 422 -10.53 -11.60 -26.06
N ASN A 423 -10.02 -12.01 -24.90
CA ASN A 423 -10.58 -13.13 -24.14
C ASN A 423 -11.56 -12.65 -23.06
N LYS A 424 -12.84 -12.81 -23.34
CA LYS A 424 -13.95 -12.42 -22.45
C LYS A 424 -13.93 -13.09 -21.06
N SER A 425 -13.12 -14.13 -20.85
CA SER A 425 -12.99 -14.74 -19.50
C SER A 425 -12.42 -13.77 -18.50
N PHE A 426 -11.49 -12.89 -18.90
CA PHE A 426 -10.89 -11.90 -18.00
C PHE A 426 -11.93 -10.91 -17.48
N SER A 427 -12.76 -10.32 -18.34
CA SER A 427 -13.82 -9.39 -17.92
C SER A 427 -14.91 -10.08 -17.09
N LYS A 428 -15.28 -11.32 -17.44
CA LYS A 428 -16.22 -12.12 -16.65
C LYS A 428 -15.68 -12.41 -15.24
N ASN A 429 -14.41 -12.78 -15.14
CA ASN A 429 -13.77 -13.02 -13.84
C ASN A 429 -13.60 -11.72 -13.06
N ALA A 430 -13.22 -10.61 -13.70
CA ALA A 430 -13.12 -9.30 -13.04
C ALA A 430 -14.45 -8.93 -12.39
N ALA A 431 -15.58 -9.03 -13.13
CA ALA A 431 -16.91 -8.77 -12.58
C ALA A 431 -17.26 -9.71 -11.42
N ARG A 432 -16.94 -11.01 -11.53
CA ARG A 432 -17.17 -11.98 -10.46
C ARG A 432 -16.39 -11.64 -9.20
N ILE A 433 -15.10 -11.28 -9.34
CA ILE A 433 -14.26 -10.93 -8.19
C ILE A 433 -14.70 -9.60 -7.57
N ALA A 434 -15.10 -8.61 -8.38
CA ALA A 434 -15.66 -7.35 -7.89
C ALA A 434 -16.92 -7.58 -7.02
N ASN A 435 -17.84 -8.43 -7.47
CA ASN A 435 -19.03 -8.76 -6.72
C ASN A 435 -18.70 -9.42 -5.36
N LEU A 436 -17.79 -10.39 -5.35
CA LEU A 436 -17.33 -11.04 -4.12
C LEU A 436 -16.63 -10.04 -3.17
N PHE A 437 -15.85 -9.14 -3.74
CA PHE A 437 -15.10 -8.14 -2.96
C PHE A 437 -16.03 -7.13 -2.28
N ASN A 438 -17.12 -6.76 -2.93
CA ASN A 438 -18.12 -5.82 -2.42
C ASN A 438 -19.19 -6.46 -1.52
N ASP A 439 -19.30 -7.79 -1.51
CA ASP A 439 -20.29 -8.51 -0.67
C ASP A 439 -19.83 -8.54 0.79
N LYS A 440 -20.16 -7.49 1.53
CA LYS A 440 -19.82 -7.28 2.94
C LYS A 440 -21.05 -6.95 3.76
N VAL A 441 -21.24 -7.67 4.84
CA VAL A 441 -22.32 -7.42 5.81
C VAL A 441 -22.20 -6.04 6.46
N VAL A 442 -20.96 -5.61 6.75
CA VAL A 442 -20.67 -4.28 7.30
C VAL A 442 -19.52 -3.70 6.50
N HIS A 443 -19.64 -2.42 6.16
CA HIS A 443 -18.59 -1.72 5.43
C HIS A 443 -17.26 -1.73 6.22
N PRO A 444 -16.14 -2.19 5.63
CA PRO A 444 -14.88 -2.42 6.36
C PRO A 444 -14.32 -1.19 7.07
N LEU A 445 -14.51 0.01 6.51
CA LEU A 445 -14.08 1.25 7.17
C LEU A 445 -14.93 1.58 8.40
N VAL A 446 -16.24 1.27 8.39
CA VAL A 446 -17.12 1.43 9.56
C VAL A 446 -16.69 0.46 10.65
N GLN A 447 -16.43 -0.78 10.28
CA GLN A 447 -15.95 -1.81 11.18
C GLN A 447 -14.57 -1.45 11.75
N GLY A 448 -13.64 -0.98 10.91
CA GLY A 448 -12.30 -0.51 11.34
C GLY A 448 -12.37 0.64 12.33
N ALA A 449 -13.20 1.66 12.05
CA ALA A 449 -13.42 2.77 12.96
C ALA A 449 -14.04 2.31 14.29
N HIS A 450 -14.98 1.36 14.27
CA HIS A 450 -15.54 0.78 15.47
C HIS A 450 -14.46 0.12 16.35
N TYR A 451 -13.55 -0.65 15.75
CA TYR A 451 -12.46 -1.29 16.50
C TYR A 451 -11.45 -0.27 17.04
N MET A 452 -11.10 0.78 16.30
CA MET A 452 -10.27 1.86 16.85
C MET A 452 -10.94 2.55 18.04
N ASN A 453 -12.22 2.86 17.94
CA ASN A 453 -12.99 3.40 19.05
C ASN A 453 -13.06 2.45 20.25
N ARG A 454 -13.09 1.15 20.01
CA ARG A 454 -13.01 0.15 21.08
C ARG A 454 -11.67 0.21 21.80
N LEU A 455 -10.56 0.35 21.08
CA LEU A 455 -9.24 0.54 21.69
C LEU A 455 -9.17 1.80 22.54
N LEU A 456 -9.75 2.90 22.07
CA LEU A 456 -9.83 4.16 22.82
C LEU A 456 -10.66 4.02 24.11
N ARG A 457 -11.77 3.28 24.08
CA ARG A 457 -12.65 3.12 25.26
C ARG A 457 -12.07 2.20 26.34
N TYR A 458 -11.37 1.14 25.93
CA TYR A 458 -11.00 0.06 26.85
C TYR A 458 -9.50 -0.06 27.11
N GLY A 459 -8.71 0.92 26.67
CA GLY A 459 -7.29 0.99 27.03
C GLY A 459 -6.39 -0.04 26.35
N GLY A 460 -6.63 -0.32 25.10
CA GLY A 460 -5.60 -0.80 24.16
C GLY A 460 -5.26 -2.27 24.15
N ARG A 461 -5.41 -3.05 25.18
CA ARG A 461 -5.38 -4.50 25.04
C ARG A 461 -6.83 -5.01 24.93
N MET A 462 -7.14 -5.69 23.83
CA MET A 462 -8.27 -6.58 23.89
C MET A 462 -8.06 -7.46 25.12
N PRO A 463 -9.07 -7.66 25.98
CA PRO A 463 -8.91 -8.51 27.13
C PRO A 463 -8.23 -9.80 26.66
N GLU A 464 -7.11 -10.15 27.27
CA GLU A 464 -6.56 -11.48 27.12
C GLU A 464 -7.69 -12.42 27.56
N TYR A 465 -8.44 -12.91 26.61
CA TYR A 465 -9.33 -14.03 26.85
C TYR A 465 -8.43 -15.22 27.04
N PHE A 466 -8.24 -15.55 28.32
CA PHE A 466 -7.55 -16.68 28.94
C PHE A 466 -6.10 -16.49 29.28
#